data_8662cc6128389315650cc90c0c0b0561
#
_entry.id   8662cc6128389315650cc90c0c0b0561
#
_cell.length_a   1.000
_cell.length_b   1.000
_cell.length_c   1.000
_cell.angle_alpha   90.00
_cell.angle_beta   90.00
_cell.angle_gamma   90.00
#
_symmetry.space_group_name_H-M   'P 1'
#
loop_
_entity.id
_entity.type
_entity.pdbx_description
1 polymer ?
#
loop_
_entity_poly.entity_id
_entity_poly.type
_entity_poly.pdbx_seq_one_letter_code
_entity_poly.pdbx_strand_id
1 'polypeptide(L)'
;MPAGGTPVIGMRVAVIDAGTNTTRLLVAEVQAGGLTEVERRLIFSRLGEGVDATGRLSPRGIKATTAAIAEFVDRSRELGAVRIRVAGTSAVREAANGEELLASVKEATGLDIEVLTGEAEAALSFAGATEDLPGGRYLVCDIGGGSTELAAGRKDETLRGPAAIDGAISLKLGVVRLTERHLAHDPPTPEELDSLEADIDRTLQAAGEELPEAPLKAPDKGPEAPLKAPERSDPPSSAGFVGVAGTVTSLAAINLGLKHYDPKLVHGSELTRDDVVGLYHRLARMSLPEREALPALPPGRADVIVAGCAILTRVMARWSFPSVRVSEKDILDGLARELLERA
;
A
#
# COMPACT_ATOMS: atom_id res chain seq x y z
N MET A 1 19.90 -22.01 -12.99
CA MET A 1 18.56 -21.88 -12.40
C MET A 1 17.95 -23.26 -12.33
N PRO A 2 17.64 -23.85 -11.16
CA PRO A 2 16.84 -25.07 -11.13
C PRO A 2 15.41 -24.72 -11.52
N ALA A 3 14.85 -25.49 -12.46
CA ALA A 3 13.51 -25.39 -12.97
C ALA A 3 12.45 -25.47 -11.83
N GLY A 4 11.35 -24.75 -12.01
CA GLY A 4 10.26 -24.64 -11.09
C GLY A 4 9.72 -25.97 -10.58
N GLY A 5 9.86 -26.20 -9.27
CA GLY A 5 9.23 -27.29 -8.57
C GLY A 5 7.91 -26.82 -8.00
N THR A 6 6.88 -27.68 -8.04
CA THR A 6 5.58 -27.45 -7.40
C THR A 6 5.79 -26.98 -5.95
N PRO A 7 5.06 -25.95 -5.46
CA PRO A 7 5.16 -25.51 -4.08
C PRO A 7 4.92 -26.67 -3.10
N VAL A 8 5.88 -26.89 -2.21
CA VAL A 8 5.81 -27.99 -1.21
C VAL A 8 5.32 -27.39 0.10
N ILE A 9 4.34 -28.05 0.74
CA ILE A 9 3.89 -27.66 2.08
C ILE A 9 5.09 -27.61 3.04
N GLY A 10 5.19 -26.55 3.83
CA GLY A 10 6.32 -26.24 4.70
C GLY A 10 7.47 -25.49 4.04
N MET A 11 7.42 -25.27 2.72
CA MET A 11 8.42 -24.41 2.04
C MET A 11 8.22 -22.96 2.44
N ARG A 12 9.33 -22.27 2.77
CA ARG A 12 9.32 -20.84 3.08
C ARG A 12 9.86 -20.03 1.92
N VAL A 13 9.19 -18.91 1.67
CA VAL A 13 9.61 -17.89 0.71
C VAL A 13 9.70 -16.55 1.38
N ALA A 14 10.54 -15.67 0.86
CA ALA A 14 10.67 -14.30 1.34
C ALA A 14 10.53 -13.30 0.20
N VAL A 15 9.87 -12.20 0.47
CA VAL A 15 9.78 -11.06 -0.44
C VAL A 15 10.17 -9.79 0.31
N ILE A 16 10.93 -8.94 -0.36
CA ILE A 16 11.42 -7.66 0.15
C ILE A 16 10.97 -6.58 -0.82
N ASP A 17 10.30 -5.54 -0.29
CA ASP A 17 9.88 -4.38 -1.05
C ASP A 17 10.73 -3.17 -0.66
N ALA A 18 11.48 -2.63 -1.61
CA ALA A 18 12.24 -1.40 -1.49
C ALA A 18 11.37 -0.21 -1.91
N GLY A 19 10.53 0.24 -0.98
CA GLY A 19 9.62 1.36 -1.18
C GLY A 19 10.28 2.73 -1.00
N THR A 20 9.53 3.79 -1.29
CA THR A 20 9.99 5.18 -1.20
C THR A 20 10.30 5.61 0.24
N ASN A 21 9.47 5.24 1.21
CA ASN A 21 9.65 5.60 2.63
C ASN A 21 10.23 4.45 3.46
N THR A 22 9.87 3.23 3.13
CA THR A 22 10.16 2.04 3.93
C THR A 22 10.70 0.90 3.09
N THR A 23 11.60 0.10 3.66
CA THR A 23 11.94 -1.24 3.17
C THR A 23 11.18 -2.25 4.01
N ARG A 24 10.50 -3.20 3.38
CA ARG A 24 9.61 -4.15 4.06
C ARG A 24 9.97 -5.58 3.71
N LEU A 25 9.75 -6.50 4.65
CA LEU A 25 9.97 -7.93 4.51
C LEU A 25 8.68 -8.69 4.83
N LEU A 26 8.37 -9.71 4.05
CA LEU A 26 7.47 -10.80 4.41
C LEU A 26 8.18 -12.12 4.20
N VAL A 27 8.26 -12.94 5.26
CA VAL A 27 8.58 -14.35 5.16
C VAL A 27 7.30 -15.14 5.35
N ALA A 28 6.95 -15.98 4.38
CA ALA A 28 5.73 -16.77 4.42
C ALA A 28 6.01 -18.24 4.18
N GLU A 29 5.20 -19.11 4.79
CA GLU A 29 5.27 -20.57 4.66
C GLU A 29 4.08 -21.09 3.86
N VAL A 30 4.34 -22.00 2.94
CA VAL A 30 3.31 -22.67 2.14
C VAL A 30 2.53 -23.66 3.01
N GLN A 31 1.23 -23.48 3.11
CA GLN A 31 0.29 -24.36 3.80
C GLN A 31 -0.75 -24.91 2.82
N ALA A 32 -1.52 -25.91 3.24
CA ALA A 32 -2.57 -26.53 2.41
C ALA A 32 -3.64 -25.53 1.92
N GLY A 33 -3.84 -24.42 2.65
CA GLY A 33 -4.83 -23.37 2.36
C GLY A 33 -4.27 -22.09 1.73
N GLY A 34 -2.98 -22.02 1.44
CA GLY A 34 -2.34 -20.81 0.93
C GLY A 34 -1.02 -20.47 1.64
N LEU A 35 -0.74 -19.19 1.80
CA LEU A 35 0.44 -18.70 2.53
C LEU A 35 0.09 -18.33 3.96
N THR A 36 0.96 -18.70 4.89
CA THR A 36 0.90 -18.26 6.29
C THR A 36 2.11 -17.40 6.59
N GLU A 37 1.88 -16.22 7.14
CA GLU A 37 2.94 -15.31 7.56
C GLU A 37 3.77 -15.95 8.68
N VAL A 38 5.09 -15.97 8.49
CA VAL A 38 6.07 -16.38 9.50
C VAL A 38 6.64 -15.15 10.20
N GLU A 39 7.01 -14.14 9.44
CA GLU A 39 7.52 -12.86 9.95
C GLU A 39 7.26 -11.74 8.95
N ARG A 40 6.82 -10.58 9.47
CA ARG A 40 6.70 -9.33 8.73
C ARG A 40 7.51 -8.24 9.44
N ARG A 41 8.35 -7.52 8.70
CA ARG A 41 9.21 -6.46 9.24
C ARG A 41 9.19 -5.22 8.35
N LEU A 42 9.54 -4.09 8.97
CA LEU A 42 9.61 -2.80 8.31
C LEU A 42 10.79 -1.99 8.88
N ILE A 43 11.53 -1.33 7.98
CA ILE A 43 12.58 -0.35 8.31
C ILE A 43 12.31 0.92 7.53
N PHE A 44 12.32 2.08 8.20
CA PHE A 44 12.22 3.39 7.54
C PHE A 44 13.56 3.74 6.90
N SER A 45 13.76 3.36 5.65
CA SER A 45 14.98 3.61 4.87
C SER A 45 14.99 4.98 4.16
N ARG A 46 13.81 5.62 4.01
CA ARG A 46 13.61 6.96 3.41
C ARG A 46 14.33 7.13 2.06
N LEU A 47 14.26 6.10 1.21
CA LEU A 47 14.93 6.06 -0.08
C LEU A 47 14.55 7.23 -0.98
N GLY A 48 13.26 7.62 -0.95
CA GLY A 48 12.71 8.66 -1.81
C GLY A 48 12.81 10.09 -1.27
N GLU A 49 13.45 10.29 -0.11
CA GLU A 49 13.65 11.63 0.44
C GLU A 49 14.41 12.52 -0.55
N GLY A 50 13.80 13.66 -0.93
CA GLY A 50 14.34 14.63 -1.87
C GLY A 50 14.26 14.22 -3.35
N VAL A 51 13.73 13.05 -3.70
CA VAL A 51 13.63 12.59 -5.10
C VAL A 51 12.69 13.47 -5.92
N ASP A 52 11.59 13.95 -5.33
CA ASP A 52 10.64 14.82 -6.04
C ASP A 52 11.30 16.12 -6.54
N ALA A 53 12.19 16.70 -5.73
CA ALA A 53 12.89 17.95 -6.06
C ALA A 53 14.12 17.74 -6.96
N THR A 54 14.83 16.61 -6.78
CA THR A 54 16.16 16.42 -7.41
C THR A 54 16.15 15.44 -8.58
N GLY A 55 15.14 14.58 -8.67
CA GLY A 55 15.08 13.44 -9.60
C GLY A 55 16.11 12.33 -9.29
N ARG A 56 16.77 12.35 -8.12
CA ARG A 56 17.84 11.43 -7.76
C ARG A 56 17.73 10.89 -6.34
N LEU A 57 18.11 9.63 -6.15
CA LEU A 57 18.29 9.02 -4.84
C LEU A 57 19.49 9.64 -4.13
N SER A 58 19.35 9.93 -2.84
CA SER A 58 20.45 10.43 -2.03
C SER A 58 21.41 9.29 -1.66
N PRO A 59 22.75 9.56 -1.50
CA PRO A 59 23.69 8.56 -1.02
C PRO A 59 23.30 7.94 0.33
N ARG A 60 22.68 8.75 1.22
CA ARG A 60 22.15 8.29 2.50
C ARG A 60 21.00 7.30 2.32
N GLY A 61 20.05 7.62 1.44
CA GLY A 61 18.90 6.74 1.13
C GLY A 61 19.35 5.41 0.52
N ILE A 62 20.28 5.46 -0.45
CA ILE A 62 20.89 4.25 -1.06
C ILE A 62 21.53 3.37 0.02
N LYS A 63 22.40 3.96 0.85
CA LYS A 63 23.10 3.23 1.92
C LYS A 63 22.13 2.60 2.92
N ALA A 64 21.13 3.35 3.39
CA ALA A 64 20.14 2.89 4.36
C ALA A 64 19.28 1.75 3.79
N THR A 65 18.84 1.89 2.54
CA THR A 65 18.02 0.87 1.86
C THR A 65 18.83 -0.40 1.58
N THR A 66 20.07 -0.27 1.13
CA THR A 66 20.97 -1.41 0.92
C THR A 66 21.20 -2.18 2.23
N ALA A 67 21.46 -1.46 3.33
CA ALA A 67 21.64 -2.09 4.65
C ALA A 67 20.36 -2.81 5.12
N ALA A 68 19.19 -2.20 4.95
CA ALA A 68 17.92 -2.81 5.31
C ALA A 68 17.63 -4.07 4.48
N ILE A 69 17.89 -4.04 3.17
CA ILE A 69 17.71 -5.21 2.30
C ILE A 69 18.68 -6.32 2.72
N ALA A 70 19.95 -6.02 2.99
CA ALA A 70 20.93 -7.00 3.43
C ALA A 70 20.51 -7.67 4.75
N GLU A 71 20.07 -6.89 5.75
CA GLU A 71 19.52 -7.42 7.00
C GLU A 71 18.35 -8.37 6.75
N PHE A 72 17.43 -7.98 5.86
CA PHE A 72 16.25 -8.78 5.55
C PHE A 72 16.58 -10.05 4.76
N VAL A 73 17.57 -10.01 3.88
CA VAL A 73 18.07 -11.19 3.18
C VAL A 73 18.68 -12.20 4.16
N ASP A 74 19.51 -11.73 5.10
CA ASP A 74 20.10 -12.61 6.11
C ASP A 74 19.02 -13.18 7.02
N ARG A 75 18.06 -12.35 7.46
CA ARG A 75 16.93 -12.82 8.27
C ARG A 75 16.07 -13.86 7.53
N SER A 76 15.84 -13.66 6.25
CA SER A 76 15.11 -14.63 5.41
C SER A 76 15.82 -15.98 5.34
N ARG A 77 17.15 -15.98 5.20
CA ARG A 77 17.98 -17.19 5.21
C ARG A 77 17.95 -17.90 6.55
N GLU A 78 18.05 -17.16 7.66
CA GLU A 78 17.93 -17.70 9.03
C GLU A 78 16.58 -18.38 9.24
N LEU A 79 15.51 -17.83 8.69
CA LEU A 79 14.17 -18.40 8.77
C LEU A 79 13.94 -19.55 7.77
N GLY A 80 14.96 -19.92 6.99
CA GLY A 80 14.91 -21.05 6.06
C GLY A 80 14.15 -20.76 4.77
N ALA A 81 14.04 -19.50 4.35
CA ALA A 81 13.47 -19.16 3.04
C ALA A 81 14.36 -19.72 1.92
N VAL A 82 13.77 -20.55 1.06
CA VAL A 82 14.47 -21.18 -0.07
C VAL A 82 14.48 -20.32 -1.33
N ARG A 83 13.62 -19.30 -1.35
CA ARG A 83 13.55 -18.29 -2.41
C ARG A 83 13.39 -16.92 -1.78
N ILE A 84 14.12 -15.95 -2.30
CA ILE A 84 14.05 -14.56 -1.89
C ILE A 84 13.89 -13.70 -3.14
N ARG A 85 12.87 -12.83 -3.16
CA ARG A 85 12.62 -11.85 -4.22
C ARG A 85 12.73 -10.45 -3.63
N VAL A 86 13.44 -9.57 -4.34
CA VAL A 86 13.54 -8.15 -3.96
C VAL A 86 12.89 -7.33 -5.06
N ALA A 87 11.88 -6.55 -4.71
CA ALA A 87 11.21 -5.63 -5.60
C ALA A 87 11.56 -4.19 -5.26
N GLY A 88 11.67 -3.34 -6.28
CA GLY A 88 11.82 -1.90 -6.15
C GLY A 88 10.64 -1.20 -6.80
N THR A 89 10.13 -0.14 -6.16
CA THR A 89 8.91 0.55 -6.58
C THR A 89 9.19 2.00 -7.01
N SER A 90 8.28 2.92 -6.82
CA SER A 90 8.28 4.29 -7.34
C SER A 90 9.63 5.01 -7.23
N ALA A 91 10.27 5.07 -6.06
CA ALA A 91 11.53 5.82 -5.90
C ALA A 91 12.67 5.26 -6.77
N VAL A 92 12.78 3.93 -6.88
CA VAL A 92 13.79 3.27 -7.71
C VAL A 92 13.49 3.49 -9.20
N ARG A 93 12.22 3.34 -9.56
CA ARG A 93 11.73 3.47 -10.94
C ARG A 93 11.91 4.87 -11.51
N GLU A 94 11.72 5.91 -10.68
CA GLU A 94 11.70 7.30 -11.14
C GLU A 94 13.06 8.01 -11.06
N ALA A 95 13.96 7.54 -10.20
CA ALA A 95 15.25 8.20 -9.99
C ALA A 95 16.22 7.96 -11.15
N ALA A 96 16.84 9.03 -11.63
CA ALA A 96 17.85 8.98 -12.70
C ALA A 96 19.09 8.12 -12.35
N ASN A 97 19.32 7.87 -11.06
CA ASN A 97 20.42 7.04 -10.55
C ASN A 97 19.93 5.78 -9.83
N GLY A 98 18.78 5.24 -10.20
CA GLY A 98 18.26 3.99 -9.63
C GLY A 98 19.27 2.83 -9.73
N GLU A 99 20.04 2.78 -10.81
CA GLU A 99 21.09 1.77 -11.04
C GLU A 99 22.18 1.74 -9.94
N GLU A 100 22.44 2.88 -9.27
CA GLU A 100 23.37 2.92 -8.13
C GLU A 100 22.86 2.06 -6.96
N LEU A 101 21.54 2.08 -6.69
CA LEU A 101 20.94 1.20 -5.68
C LEU A 101 20.98 -0.26 -6.11
N LEU A 102 20.64 -0.55 -7.37
CA LEU A 102 20.66 -1.92 -7.91
C LEU A 102 22.06 -2.54 -7.76
N ALA A 103 23.10 -1.81 -8.16
CA ALA A 103 24.49 -2.24 -8.03
C ALA A 103 24.89 -2.45 -6.56
N SER A 104 24.54 -1.52 -5.67
CA SER A 104 24.86 -1.60 -4.25
C SER A 104 24.21 -2.80 -3.57
N VAL A 105 22.94 -3.11 -3.88
CA VAL A 105 22.24 -4.27 -3.34
C VAL A 105 22.80 -5.57 -3.91
N LYS A 106 23.13 -5.60 -5.21
CA LYS A 106 23.75 -6.77 -5.85
C LYS A 106 25.09 -7.10 -5.21
N GLU A 107 25.93 -6.09 -4.96
CA GLU A 107 27.22 -6.25 -4.29
C GLU A 107 27.04 -6.77 -2.85
N ALA A 108 26.09 -6.21 -2.09
CA ALA A 108 25.89 -6.55 -0.69
C ALA A 108 25.24 -7.91 -0.46
N THR A 109 24.34 -8.36 -1.35
CA THR A 109 23.47 -9.52 -1.10
C THR A 109 23.61 -10.65 -2.12
N GLY A 110 24.14 -10.35 -3.30
CA GLY A 110 24.15 -11.24 -4.48
C GLY A 110 22.80 -11.31 -5.20
N LEU A 111 21.77 -10.60 -4.75
CA LEU A 111 20.43 -10.58 -5.36
C LEU A 111 20.23 -9.36 -6.24
N ASP A 112 19.39 -9.52 -7.26
CA ASP A 112 18.95 -8.43 -8.11
C ASP A 112 17.64 -7.83 -7.56
N ILE A 113 17.46 -6.51 -7.72
CA ILE A 113 16.19 -5.85 -7.50
C ILE A 113 15.40 -5.88 -8.81
N GLU A 114 14.19 -6.42 -8.77
CA GLU A 114 13.22 -6.31 -9.86
C GLU A 114 12.47 -4.98 -9.72
N VAL A 115 12.68 -4.06 -10.65
CA VAL A 115 11.97 -2.77 -10.65
C VAL A 115 10.61 -2.97 -11.29
N LEU A 116 9.56 -2.78 -10.49
CA LEU A 116 8.18 -2.97 -10.92
C LEU A 116 7.67 -1.77 -11.71
N THR A 117 6.83 -2.01 -12.74
CA THR A 117 6.01 -0.95 -13.32
C THR A 117 4.88 -0.56 -12.35
N GLY A 118 4.29 0.63 -12.52
CA GLY A 118 3.19 1.06 -11.65
C GLY A 118 1.97 0.15 -11.74
N GLU A 119 1.67 -0.35 -12.95
CA GLU A 119 0.56 -1.28 -13.20
C GLU A 119 0.82 -2.64 -12.53
N ALA A 120 2.07 -3.14 -12.58
CA ALA A 120 2.45 -4.38 -11.90
C ALA A 120 2.34 -4.23 -10.36
N GLU A 121 2.80 -3.09 -9.83
CA GLU A 121 2.69 -2.73 -8.41
C GLU A 121 1.21 -2.72 -7.96
N ALA A 122 0.33 -2.03 -8.73
CA ALA A 122 -1.10 -1.98 -8.48
C ALA A 122 -1.77 -3.37 -8.54
N ALA A 123 -1.42 -4.19 -9.53
CA ALA A 123 -1.97 -5.54 -9.68
C ALA A 123 -1.56 -6.47 -8.53
N LEU A 124 -0.31 -6.39 -8.08
CA LEU A 124 0.20 -7.16 -6.94
C LEU A 124 -0.47 -6.71 -5.63
N SER A 125 -0.62 -5.40 -5.41
CA SER A 125 -1.36 -4.86 -4.25
C SER A 125 -2.83 -5.31 -4.27
N PHE A 126 -3.48 -5.34 -5.44
CA PHE A 126 -4.83 -5.86 -5.58
C PHE A 126 -4.92 -7.34 -5.20
N ALA A 127 -4.01 -8.17 -5.72
CA ALA A 127 -3.98 -9.60 -5.45
C ALA A 127 -3.80 -9.91 -3.96
N GLY A 128 -2.88 -9.20 -3.30
CA GLY A 128 -2.65 -9.33 -1.86
C GLY A 128 -3.83 -8.83 -1.04
N ALA A 129 -4.30 -7.61 -1.29
CA ALA A 129 -5.35 -6.95 -0.51
C ALA A 129 -6.69 -7.67 -0.55
N THR A 130 -7.00 -8.37 -1.65
CA THR A 130 -8.29 -9.05 -1.85
C THR A 130 -8.25 -10.53 -1.48
N GLU A 131 -7.10 -11.07 -1.04
CA GLU A 131 -6.94 -12.52 -0.79
C GLU A 131 -8.01 -13.09 0.16
N ASP A 132 -8.30 -12.40 1.25
CA ASP A 132 -9.25 -12.83 2.29
C ASP A 132 -10.68 -12.30 2.09
N LEU A 133 -10.92 -11.60 0.98
CA LEU A 133 -12.23 -11.05 0.70
C LEU A 133 -13.11 -12.05 -0.06
N PRO A 134 -14.42 -11.96 0.07
CA PRO A 134 -15.35 -12.76 -0.76
C PRO A 134 -15.19 -12.41 -2.24
N GLY A 135 -15.71 -13.27 -3.12
CA GLY A 135 -15.82 -12.96 -4.54
C GLY A 135 -16.59 -11.67 -4.76
N GLY A 136 -16.14 -10.83 -5.70
CA GLY A 136 -16.77 -9.54 -5.94
C GLY A 136 -15.87 -8.57 -6.71
N ARG A 137 -16.39 -7.37 -6.93
CA ARG A 137 -15.63 -6.27 -7.55
C ARG A 137 -15.04 -5.38 -6.47
N TYR A 138 -13.81 -4.95 -6.69
CA TYR A 138 -13.08 -4.12 -5.73
C TYR A 138 -12.31 -3.01 -6.45
N LEU A 139 -12.18 -1.86 -5.77
CA LEU A 139 -11.12 -0.90 -5.99
C LEU A 139 -10.14 -1.04 -4.82
N VAL A 140 -8.88 -1.30 -5.11
CA VAL A 140 -7.79 -1.27 -4.13
C VAL A 140 -7.02 0.02 -4.29
N CYS A 141 -6.73 0.69 -3.17
CA CYS A 141 -5.92 1.90 -3.08
C CYS A 141 -4.72 1.64 -2.17
N ASP A 142 -3.53 1.65 -2.76
CA ASP A 142 -2.26 1.52 -2.06
C ASP A 142 -1.59 2.90 -1.99
N ILE A 143 -1.58 3.52 -0.80
CA ILE A 143 -1.01 4.85 -0.59
C ILE A 143 0.43 4.72 -0.13
N GLY A 144 1.36 4.76 -1.09
CA GLY A 144 2.78 4.65 -0.87
C GLY A 144 3.47 5.99 -0.58
N GLY A 145 4.81 5.94 -0.40
CA GLY A 145 5.63 7.13 -0.13
C GLY A 145 5.79 8.05 -1.35
N GLY A 146 5.98 7.48 -2.55
CA GLY A 146 6.23 8.22 -3.80
C GLY A 146 5.04 8.26 -4.75
N SER A 147 4.17 7.26 -4.67
CA SER A 147 3.01 7.08 -5.55
C SER A 147 1.80 6.55 -4.79
N THR A 148 0.65 6.56 -5.42
CA THR A 148 -0.57 5.86 -5.01
C THR A 148 -1.03 5.00 -6.17
N GLU A 149 -1.14 3.71 -5.92
CA GLU A 149 -1.63 2.75 -6.88
C GLU A 149 -3.14 2.56 -6.69
N LEU A 150 -3.87 2.58 -7.81
CA LEU A 150 -5.28 2.26 -7.85
C LEU A 150 -5.48 1.09 -8.81
N ALA A 151 -6.08 0.01 -8.32
CA ALA A 151 -6.42 -1.15 -9.13
C ALA A 151 -7.89 -1.50 -8.98
N ALA A 152 -8.61 -1.50 -10.09
CA ALA A 152 -9.99 -1.97 -10.17
C ALA A 152 -10.01 -3.37 -10.78
N GLY A 153 -10.80 -4.27 -10.20
CA GLY A 153 -10.85 -5.63 -10.69
C GLY A 153 -11.90 -6.49 -10.00
N ARG A 154 -11.88 -7.77 -10.34
CA ARG A 154 -12.76 -8.78 -9.77
C ARG A 154 -11.96 -9.89 -9.11
N LYS A 155 -12.34 -10.23 -7.89
CA LYS A 155 -11.97 -11.49 -7.27
C LYS A 155 -13.05 -12.53 -7.56
N ASP A 156 -12.64 -13.71 -8.04
CA ASP A 156 -13.52 -14.85 -8.24
C ASP A 156 -13.28 -15.87 -7.12
N GLU A 157 -14.34 -16.34 -6.46
CA GLU A 157 -14.24 -17.37 -5.40
C GLU A 157 -13.83 -18.74 -5.95
N THR A 158 -14.12 -19.00 -7.22
CA THR A 158 -13.85 -20.29 -7.88
C THR A 158 -12.45 -20.38 -8.47
N LEU A 159 -11.79 -19.25 -8.71
CA LEU A 159 -10.48 -19.18 -9.34
C LEU A 159 -9.37 -19.09 -8.29
N ARG A 160 -8.49 -20.08 -8.28
CA ARG A 160 -7.20 -20.06 -7.59
C ARG A 160 -6.14 -19.23 -8.35
N GLY A 161 -6.52 -18.67 -9.50
CA GLY A 161 -5.67 -17.87 -10.35
C GLY A 161 -5.58 -16.40 -9.92
N PRO A 162 -4.77 -15.59 -10.62
CA PRO A 162 -4.67 -14.17 -10.36
C PRO A 162 -6.04 -13.50 -10.52
N ALA A 163 -6.29 -12.47 -9.71
CA ALA A 163 -7.50 -11.68 -9.84
C ALA A 163 -7.57 -11.03 -11.23
N ALA A 164 -8.76 -10.94 -11.79
CA ALA A 164 -8.96 -10.25 -13.05
C ALA A 164 -8.92 -8.73 -12.82
N ILE A 165 -7.89 -8.06 -13.34
CA ILE A 165 -7.73 -6.62 -13.27
C ILE A 165 -8.44 -5.99 -14.46
N ASP A 166 -9.38 -5.09 -14.19
CA ASP A 166 -10.11 -4.33 -15.21
C ASP A 166 -9.36 -3.04 -15.59
N GLY A 167 -8.56 -2.49 -14.66
CA GLY A 167 -7.71 -1.32 -14.86
C GLY A 167 -6.78 -1.11 -13.67
N ALA A 168 -5.58 -0.63 -13.93
CA ALA A 168 -4.56 -0.36 -12.91
C ALA A 168 -3.75 0.87 -13.30
N ILE A 169 -3.57 1.79 -12.37
CA ILE A 169 -2.77 3.02 -12.57
C ILE A 169 -1.89 3.29 -11.36
N SER A 170 -0.77 3.93 -11.59
CA SER A 170 0.10 4.49 -10.55
C SER A 170 0.15 6.00 -10.70
N LEU A 171 -0.27 6.70 -9.67
CA LEU A 171 -0.35 8.15 -9.62
C LEU A 171 0.83 8.72 -8.85
N LYS A 172 1.38 9.84 -9.30
CA LYS A 172 2.45 10.57 -8.57
C LYS A 172 1.90 11.29 -7.33
N LEU A 173 1.11 10.57 -6.54
CA LEU A 173 0.51 10.99 -5.28
C LEU A 173 1.08 10.13 -4.16
N GLY A 174 2.29 10.46 -3.67
CA GLY A 174 2.91 9.77 -2.54
C GLY A 174 2.98 10.64 -1.31
N VAL A 175 2.91 10.03 -0.11
CA VAL A 175 2.86 10.81 1.15
C VAL A 175 4.16 11.58 1.40
N VAL A 176 5.33 11.04 1.02
CA VAL A 176 6.61 11.75 1.12
C VAL A 176 6.66 12.89 0.11
N ARG A 177 6.38 12.58 -1.15
CA ARG A 177 6.36 13.54 -2.26
C ARG A 177 5.49 14.76 -1.96
N LEU A 178 4.24 14.54 -1.54
CA LEU A 178 3.29 15.62 -1.31
C LEU A 178 3.61 16.41 -0.03
N THR A 179 4.14 15.75 0.99
CA THR A 179 4.61 16.45 2.20
C THR A 179 5.76 17.38 1.85
N GLU A 180 6.78 16.90 1.15
CA GLU A 180 7.94 17.73 0.74
C GLU A 180 7.55 18.89 -0.18
N ARG A 181 6.55 18.68 -1.04
CA ARG A 181 6.12 19.69 -2.01
C ARG A 181 5.25 20.78 -1.41
N HIS A 182 4.38 20.45 -0.47
CA HIS A 182 3.31 21.34 -0.03
C HIS A 182 3.34 21.71 1.44
N LEU A 183 3.92 20.89 2.33
CA LEU A 183 3.80 21.08 3.78
C LEU A 183 5.14 21.52 4.39
N ALA A 184 5.41 22.84 4.31
CA ALA A 184 6.65 23.42 4.84
C ALA A 184 6.53 23.83 6.33
N HIS A 185 5.30 24.08 6.81
CA HIS A 185 5.03 24.47 8.20
C HIS A 185 4.51 23.31 9.03
N ASP A 186 4.71 23.37 10.34
CA ASP A 186 4.20 22.40 11.29
C ASP A 186 3.56 23.11 12.51
N PRO A 187 2.25 23.03 12.70
CA PRO A 187 1.25 22.43 11.78
C PRO A 187 1.19 23.11 10.41
N PRO A 188 0.71 22.40 9.37
CA PRO A 188 0.50 23.01 8.05
C PRO A 188 -0.44 24.20 8.08
N THR A 189 -0.19 25.21 7.24
CA THR A 189 -1.11 26.35 7.08
C THR A 189 -2.33 25.96 6.23
N PRO A 190 -3.44 26.73 6.32
CA PRO A 190 -4.59 26.51 5.46
C PRO A 190 -4.24 26.56 3.96
N GLU A 191 -3.38 27.48 3.55
CA GLU A 191 -2.96 27.67 2.16
C GLU A 191 -2.13 26.47 1.66
N GLU A 192 -1.33 25.85 2.52
CA GLU A 192 -0.59 24.63 2.20
C GLU A 192 -1.53 23.43 2.03
N LEU A 193 -2.55 23.32 2.90
CA LEU A 193 -3.56 22.27 2.78
C LEU A 193 -4.41 22.46 1.51
N ASP A 194 -4.82 23.68 1.17
CA ASP A 194 -5.54 23.98 -0.06
C ASP A 194 -4.70 23.63 -1.30
N SER A 195 -3.40 23.96 -1.29
CA SER A 195 -2.46 23.62 -2.36
C SER A 195 -2.28 22.11 -2.53
N LEU A 196 -2.14 21.39 -1.41
CA LEU A 196 -2.04 19.93 -1.36
C LEU A 196 -3.30 19.28 -1.97
N GLU A 197 -4.48 19.70 -1.53
CA GLU A 197 -5.76 19.15 -2.00
C GLU A 197 -5.98 19.43 -3.49
N ALA A 198 -5.64 20.64 -3.95
CA ALA A 198 -5.77 21.00 -5.36
C ALA A 198 -4.83 20.18 -6.27
N ASP A 199 -3.63 19.82 -5.81
CA ASP A 199 -2.70 18.96 -6.55
C ASP A 199 -3.23 17.54 -6.64
N ILE A 200 -3.76 16.99 -5.54
CA ILE A 200 -4.39 15.67 -5.50
C ILE A 200 -5.58 15.63 -6.45
N ASP A 201 -6.50 16.59 -6.36
CA ASP A 201 -7.70 16.62 -7.21
C ASP A 201 -7.39 16.69 -8.70
N ARG A 202 -6.43 17.51 -9.07
CA ARG A 202 -5.97 17.64 -10.46
C ARG A 202 -5.42 16.31 -10.99
N THR A 203 -4.65 15.60 -10.16
CA THR A 203 -4.07 14.30 -10.52
C THR A 203 -5.17 13.23 -10.62
N LEU A 204 -6.11 13.20 -9.67
CA LEU A 204 -7.24 12.26 -9.68
C LEU A 204 -8.22 12.53 -10.84
N GLN A 205 -8.37 13.77 -11.25
CA GLN A 205 -9.21 14.12 -12.41
C GLN A 205 -8.61 13.55 -13.70
N ALA A 206 -7.31 13.72 -13.90
CA ALA A 206 -6.61 13.15 -15.06
C ALA A 206 -6.70 11.60 -15.07
N ALA A 207 -6.58 10.97 -13.90
CA ALA A 207 -6.68 9.53 -13.75
C ALA A 207 -8.06 8.93 -14.03
N GLY A 208 -9.12 9.72 -13.89
CA GLY A 208 -10.50 9.27 -14.10
C GLY A 208 -10.80 8.83 -15.53
N GLU A 209 -9.93 9.15 -16.49
CA GLU A 209 -10.03 8.71 -17.88
C GLU A 209 -9.45 7.30 -18.11
N GLU A 210 -8.56 6.84 -17.22
CA GLU A 210 -7.86 5.55 -17.32
C GLU A 210 -8.51 4.43 -16.52
N LEU A 211 -9.22 4.75 -15.43
CA LEU A 211 -9.97 3.78 -14.64
C LEU A 211 -11.43 3.73 -15.05
N PRO A 212 -12.01 2.53 -15.25
CA PRO A 212 -13.41 2.40 -15.63
C PRO A 212 -14.35 2.98 -14.55
N GLU A 213 -15.09 4.05 -14.90
CA GLU A 213 -16.03 4.69 -13.94
C GLU A 213 -17.22 3.80 -13.53
N ALA A 214 -17.72 2.98 -14.46
CA ALA A 214 -18.97 2.23 -14.30
C ALA A 214 -18.94 1.16 -13.20
N PRO A 215 -17.83 0.42 -12.96
CA PRO A 215 -17.81 -0.58 -11.89
C PRO A 215 -17.59 0.00 -10.48
N LEU A 216 -17.20 1.28 -10.38
CA LEU A 216 -16.77 1.89 -9.12
C LEU A 216 -17.86 2.77 -8.46
N LYS A 217 -18.89 3.17 -9.19
CA LYS A 217 -19.99 3.96 -8.57
C LYS A 217 -20.85 3.10 -7.67
N ALA A 218 -20.96 3.52 -6.40
CA ALA A 218 -22.00 2.98 -5.51
C ALA A 218 -23.38 3.19 -6.17
N PRO A 219 -24.32 2.22 -6.02
CA PRO A 219 -25.69 2.44 -6.52
C PRO A 219 -26.26 3.67 -5.85
N ASP A 220 -26.84 4.55 -6.66
CA ASP A 220 -27.60 5.70 -6.18
C ASP A 220 -28.75 5.16 -5.32
N LYS A 221 -28.66 5.32 -3.99
CA LYS A 221 -29.73 4.94 -3.09
C LYS A 221 -30.85 5.94 -3.29
N GLY A 222 -31.78 5.62 -4.19
CA GLY A 222 -33.11 6.24 -4.20
C GLY A 222 -33.74 6.09 -2.81
N PRO A 223 -34.82 6.84 -2.52
CA PRO A 223 -35.40 6.95 -1.18
C PRO A 223 -35.69 5.57 -0.57
N GLU A 224 -35.27 5.40 0.67
CA GLU A 224 -35.25 4.16 1.45
C GLU A 224 -36.57 3.39 1.43
N ALA A 225 -36.52 2.17 0.90
CA ALA A 225 -37.54 1.16 1.18
C ALA A 225 -37.20 0.45 2.51
N PRO A 226 -38.18 0.06 3.33
CA PRO A 226 -37.90 -0.53 4.64
C PRO A 226 -37.16 -1.86 4.54
N LEU A 227 -36.13 -1.98 5.40
CA LEU A 227 -35.25 -3.13 5.53
C LEU A 227 -36.03 -4.44 5.76
N LYS A 228 -36.04 -5.31 4.76
CA LYS A 228 -36.25 -6.76 4.94
C LYS A 228 -34.89 -7.40 5.12
N ALA A 229 -34.80 -8.35 6.06
CA ALA A 229 -33.60 -9.15 6.30
C ALA A 229 -33.12 -9.83 5.00
N PRO A 230 -31.80 -9.88 4.74
CA PRO A 230 -31.29 -10.42 3.48
C PRO A 230 -31.49 -11.93 3.43
N GLU A 231 -32.34 -12.39 2.53
CA GLU A 231 -32.22 -13.71 1.94
C GLU A 231 -30.93 -13.74 1.09
N ARG A 232 -30.20 -14.86 1.14
CA ARG A 232 -28.96 -15.08 0.35
C ARG A 232 -29.24 -14.83 -1.13
N SER A 233 -28.84 -13.69 -1.63
CA SER A 233 -28.94 -13.39 -3.06
C SER A 233 -27.94 -12.31 -3.44
N ASP A 234 -27.20 -12.57 -4.50
CA ASP A 234 -26.31 -11.75 -5.31
C ASP A 234 -25.26 -10.86 -4.59
N PRO A 235 -23.99 -10.91 -5.04
CA PRO A 235 -22.98 -10.00 -4.53
C PRO A 235 -23.43 -8.56 -4.77
N PRO A 236 -23.10 -7.63 -3.86
CA PRO A 236 -23.53 -6.24 -3.99
C PRO A 236 -23.14 -5.68 -5.35
N SER A 237 -24.07 -5.01 -6.01
CA SER A 237 -23.90 -4.39 -7.34
C SER A 237 -22.88 -3.23 -7.35
N SER A 238 -22.30 -2.88 -6.19
CA SER A 238 -21.26 -1.87 -6.00
C SER A 238 -19.91 -2.50 -5.69
N ALA A 239 -18.84 -1.96 -6.26
CA ALA A 239 -17.48 -2.38 -5.92
C ALA A 239 -17.17 -2.05 -4.45
N GLY A 240 -16.51 -2.98 -3.73
CA GLY A 240 -15.93 -2.71 -2.42
C GLY A 240 -14.68 -1.82 -2.56
N PHE A 241 -14.46 -0.93 -1.60
CA PHE A 241 -13.25 -0.12 -1.54
C PHE A 241 -12.32 -0.64 -0.45
N VAL A 242 -11.07 -0.94 -0.83
CA VAL A 242 -10.05 -1.50 0.06
C VAL A 242 -8.84 -0.58 0.07
N GLY A 243 -8.42 -0.19 1.25
CA GLY A 243 -7.22 0.61 1.44
C GLY A 243 -6.12 -0.22 2.09
N VAL A 244 -4.90 -0.06 1.58
CA VAL A 244 -3.71 -0.75 2.08
C VAL A 244 -2.58 0.21 2.40
N ALA A 245 -1.47 -0.34 2.83
CA ALA A 245 -0.25 0.34 3.24
C ALA A 245 -0.39 1.21 4.50
N GLY A 246 0.75 1.81 4.85
CA GLY A 246 0.96 2.40 6.15
C GLY A 246 0.08 3.58 6.52
N THR A 247 -0.42 4.33 5.54
CA THR A 247 -1.36 5.42 5.78
C THR A 247 -2.68 4.87 6.31
N VAL A 248 -3.32 4.00 5.54
CA VAL A 248 -4.67 3.51 5.84
C VAL A 248 -4.69 2.70 7.14
N THR A 249 -3.69 1.83 7.32
CA THR A 249 -3.58 1.01 8.54
C THR A 249 -3.31 1.84 9.79
N SER A 250 -2.53 2.93 9.69
CA SER A 250 -2.31 3.86 10.81
C SER A 250 -3.56 4.65 11.16
N LEU A 251 -4.33 5.12 10.16
CA LEU A 251 -5.60 5.81 10.40
C LEU A 251 -6.59 4.90 11.10
N ALA A 252 -6.68 3.63 10.70
CA ALA A 252 -7.52 2.64 11.35
C ALA A 252 -7.10 2.42 12.81
N ALA A 253 -5.81 2.26 13.07
CA ALA A 253 -5.28 2.08 14.43
C ALA A 253 -5.59 3.29 15.33
N ILE A 254 -5.48 4.52 14.80
CA ILE A 254 -5.84 5.77 15.52
C ILE A 254 -7.35 5.82 15.77
N ASN A 255 -8.18 5.50 14.77
CA ASN A 255 -9.64 5.51 14.88
C ASN A 255 -10.15 4.50 15.90
N LEU A 256 -9.54 3.31 15.94
CA LEU A 256 -9.82 2.28 16.94
C LEU A 256 -9.33 2.63 18.35
N GLY A 257 -8.57 3.73 18.51
CA GLY A 257 -8.03 4.16 19.81
C GLY A 257 -7.02 3.17 20.40
N LEU A 258 -6.27 2.47 19.56
CA LEU A 258 -5.31 1.46 20.02
C LEU A 258 -4.17 2.10 20.79
N LYS A 259 -3.77 1.49 21.91
CA LYS A 259 -2.58 1.89 22.69
C LYS A 259 -1.27 1.41 22.09
N HIS A 260 -1.33 0.31 21.36
CA HIS A 260 -0.23 -0.27 20.60
C HIS A 260 -0.81 -0.74 19.27
N TYR A 261 -0.02 -0.62 18.21
CA TYR A 261 -0.42 -1.12 16.91
C TYR A 261 -0.65 -2.63 16.95
N ASP A 262 -1.83 -3.07 16.56
CA ASP A 262 -2.19 -4.50 16.47
C ASP A 262 -2.78 -4.79 15.08
N PRO A 263 -2.01 -5.46 14.19
CA PRO A 263 -2.46 -5.75 12.83
C PRO A 263 -3.71 -6.62 12.78
N LYS A 264 -3.98 -7.44 13.81
CA LYS A 264 -5.18 -8.30 13.84
C LYS A 264 -6.46 -7.51 14.09
N LEU A 265 -6.37 -6.39 14.79
CA LEU A 265 -7.50 -5.47 15.01
C LEU A 265 -7.68 -4.50 13.85
N VAL A 266 -6.57 -4.14 13.19
CA VAL A 266 -6.57 -3.23 12.05
C VAL A 266 -7.07 -3.91 10.79
N HIS A 267 -6.60 -5.13 10.50
CA HIS A 267 -7.01 -5.88 9.32
C HIS A 267 -8.51 -6.18 9.33
N GLY A 268 -9.18 -5.87 8.23
CA GLY A 268 -10.64 -6.06 8.08
C GLY A 268 -11.49 -5.00 8.78
N SER A 269 -10.89 -4.07 9.53
CA SER A 269 -11.62 -2.92 10.08
C SER A 269 -12.11 -2.00 8.95
N GLU A 270 -13.04 -1.11 9.27
CA GLU A 270 -13.65 -0.19 8.33
C GLU A 270 -13.54 1.24 8.86
N LEU A 271 -13.18 2.17 7.97
CA LEU A 271 -13.23 3.61 8.23
C LEU A 271 -14.32 4.20 7.35
N THR A 272 -15.27 4.90 7.96
CA THR A 272 -16.22 5.70 7.21
C THR A 272 -15.53 6.92 6.61
N ARG A 273 -16.13 7.51 5.58
CA ARG A 273 -15.63 8.76 5.00
C ARG A 273 -15.55 9.87 6.04
N ASP A 274 -16.52 9.94 6.95
CA ASP A 274 -16.55 10.94 8.03
C ASP A 274 -15.41 10.70 9.03
N ASP A 275 -15.06 9.45 9.33
CA ASP A 275 -13.90 9.11 10.16
C ASP A 275 -12.60 9.63 9.51
N VAL A 276 -12.42 9.35 8.21
CA VAL A 276 -11.22 9.78 7.47
C VAL A 276 -11.11 11.30 7.42
N VAL A 277 -12.21 12.01 7.12
CA VAL A 277 -12.26 13.48 7.11
C VAL A 277 -11.98 14.04 8.51
N GLY A 278 -12.58 13.46 9.55
CA GLY A 278 -12.34 13.87 10.93
C GLY A 278 -10.90 13.69 11.37
N LEU A 279 -10.29 12.56 11.00
CA LEU A 279 -8.87 12.29 11.25
C LEU A 279 -7.97 13.28 10.49
N TYR A 280 -8.24 13.56 9.23
CA TYR A 280 -7.51 14.53 8.44
C TYR A 280 -7.47 15.90 9.13
N HIS A 281 -8.63 16.46 9.47
CA HIS A 281 -8.71 17.75 10.13
C HIS A 281 -8.05 17.76 11.52
N ARG A 282 -8.13 16.65 12.25
CA ARG A 282 -7.48 16.52 13.56
C ARG A 282 -5.95 16.51 13.41
N LEU A 283 -5.43 15.62 12.55
CA LEU A 283 -3.98 15.44 12.37
C LEU A 283 -3.32 16.66 11.74
N ALA A 284 -4.00 17.37 10.83
CA ALA A 284 -3.50 18.60 10.23
C ALA A 284 -3.36 19.76 11.22
N ARG A 285 -4.11 19.75 12.34
CA ARG A 285 -4.01 20.77 13.40
C ARG A 285 -2.97 20.45 14.48
N MET A 286 -2.49 19.21 14.52
CA MET A 286 -1.47 18.76 15.47
C MET A 286 -0.08 19.10 14.95
N SER A 287 0.80 19.52 15.85
CA SER A 287 2.23 19.60 15.56
C SER A 287 2.85 18.20 15.40
N LEU A 288 4.03 18.12 14.79
CA LEU A 288 4.74 16.85 14.63
C LEU A 288 4.96 16.13 15.97
N PRO A 289 5.42 16.77 17.05
CA PRO A 289 5.55 16.11 18.35
C PRO A 289 4.23 15.57 18.91
N GLU A 290 3.10 16.26 18.68
CA GLU A 290 1.79 15.79 19.10
C GLU A 290 1.35 14.57 18.29
N ARG A 291 1.64 14.53 16.97
CA ARG A 291 1.38 13.36 16.13
C ARG A 291 2.26 12.18 16.51
N GLU A 292 3.56 12.41 16.80
CA GLU A 292 4.49 11.39 17.28
C GLU A 292 4.08 10.79 18.64
N ALA A 293 3.38 11.55 19.45
CA ALA A 293 2.86 11.10 20.75
C ALA A 293 1.60 10.21 20.63
N LEU A 294 1.02 10.03 19.41
CA LEU A 294 -0.11 9.14 19.21
C LEU A 294 0.33 7.67 19.37
N PRO A 295 -0.23 6.93 20.35
CA PRO A 295 0.29 5.60 20.71
C PRO A 295 0.26 4.57 19.57
N ALA A 296 -0.72 4.69 18.68
CA ALA A 296 -0.94 3.74 17.58
C ALA A 296 -0.25 4.15 16.26
N LEU A 297 0.39 5.32 16.22
CA LEU A 297 1.10 5.80 15.04
C LEU A 297 2.56 5.33 15.10
N PRO A 298 3.00 4.46 14.17
CA PRO A 298 4.39 4.02 14.16
C PRO A 298 5.37 5.19 13.98
N PRO A 299 6.51 5.18 14.70
CA PRO A 299 7.57 6.18 14.49
C PRO A 299 7.95 6.26 13.01
N GLY A 300 8.17 7.49 12.49
CA GLY A 300 8.54 7.74 11.09
C GLY A 300 7.35 7.82 10.11
N ARG A 301 6.11 7.87 10.61
CA ARG A 301 4.90 8.16 9.82
C ARG A 301 4.24 9.48 10.18
N ALA A 302 4.53 10.03 11.34
CA ALA A 302 3.91 11.25 11.85
C ALA A 302 4.14 12.47 10.96
N ASP A 303 5.28 12.53 10.29
CA ASP A 303 5.68 13.59 9.37
C ASP A 303 4.88 13.59 8.06
N VAL A 304 4.48 12.41 7.58
CA VAL A 304 3.82 12.24 6.26
C VAL A 304 2.33 11.91 6.35
N ILE A 305 1.78 11.67 7.55
CA ILE A 305 0.41 11.15 7.71
C ILE A 305 -0.66 12.14 7.22
N VAL A 306 -0.41 13.46 7.31
CA VAL A 306 -1.37 14.49 6.88
C VAL A 306 -1.60 14.39 5.37
N ALA A 307 -0.53 14.28 4.57
CA ALA A 307 -0.64 14.09 3.13
C ALA A 307 -1.35 12.78 2.79
N GLY A 308 -1.09 11.71 3.55
CA GLY A 308 -1.77 10.43 3.36
C GLY A 308 -3.28 10.50 3.63
N CYS A 309 -3.69 11.22 4.69
CA CYS A 309 -5.11 11.49 4.96
C CYS A 309 -5.78 12.25 3.83
N ALA A 310 -5.11 13.30 3.33
CA ALA A 310 -5.63 14.09 2.22
C ALA A 310 -5.86 13.21 0.97
N ILE A 311 -4.87 12.38 0.59
CA ILE A 311 -4.99 11.46 -0.54
C ILE A 311 -6.23 10.56 -0.35
N LEU A 312 -6.34 9.85 0.78
CA LEU A 312 -7.46 8.93 1.03
C LEU A 312 -8.81 9.65 0.99
N THR A 313 -8.90 10.84 1.63
CA THR A 313 -10.12 11.66 1.63
C THR A 313 -10.56 12.01 0.20
N ARG A 314 -9.61 12.43 -0.65
CA ARG A 314 -9.91 12.84 -2.03
C ARG A 314 -10.24 11.65 -2.93
N VAL A 315 -9.56 10.50 -2.75
CA VAL A 315 -9.89 9.25 -3.45
C VAL A 315 -11.31 8.80 -3.11
N MET A 316 -11.68 8.77 -1.82
CA MET A 316 -13.05 8.43 -1.40
C MET A 316 -14.10 9.40 -1.97
N ALA A 317 -13.77 10.69 -2.04
CA ALA A 317 -14.66 11.70 -2.62
C ALA A 317 -14.86 11.50 -4.12
N ARG A 318 -13.75 11.25 -4.86
CA ARG A 318 -13.76 11.13 -6.34
C ARG A 318 -14.66 10.01 -6.83
N TRP A 319 -14.67 8.87 -6.14
CA TRP A 319 -15.49 7.72 -6.52
C TRP A 319 -16.71 7.50 -5.60
N SER A 320 -17.00 8.45 -4.71
CA SER A 320 -18.18 8.45 -3.82
C SER A 320 -18.26 7.23 -2.90
N PHE A 321 -17.12 6.68 -2.46
CA PHE A 321 -17.11 5.59 -1.50
C PHE A 321 -17.50 6.08 -0.10
N PRO A 322 -18.48 5.43 0.55
CA PRO A 322 -18.91 5.81 1.90
C PRO A 322 -17.96 5.34 2.98
N SER A 323 -17.19 4.29 2.71
CA SER A 323 -16.23 3.70 3.64
C SER A 323 -15.09 3.01 2.88
N VAL A 324 -14.00 2.75 3.60
CA VAL A 324 -12.85 1.97 3.14
C VAL A 324 -12.61 0.82 4.09
N ARG A 325 -12.52 -0.40 3.55
CA ARG A 325 -12.07 -1.57 4.30
C ARG A 325 -10.55 -1.60 4.34
N VAL A 326 -10.00 -1.83 5.51
CA VAL A 326 -8.54 -1.79 5.75
C VAL A 326 -7.94 -3.18 5.60
N SER A 327 -6.87 -3.30 4.82
CA SER A 327 -6.13 -4.56 4.71
C SER A 327 -4.68 -4.38 5.14
N GLU A 328 -4.18 -5.32 5.96
CA GLU A 328 -2.75 -5.50 6.27
C GLU A 328 -2.03 -6.27 5.17
N LYS A 329 -2.79 -7.01 4.35
CA LYS A 329 -2.25 -7.67 3.16
C LYS A 329 -2.17 -6.67 2.02
N ASP A 330 -1.02 -6.67 1.35
CA ASP A 330 -0.69 -5.68 0.33
C ASP A 330 0.21 -6.29 -0.76
N ILE A 331 1.05 -5.46 -1.39
CA ILE A 331 2.00 -5.88 -2.44
C ILE A 331 2.91 -7.02 -1.99
N LEU A 332 3.31 -7.10 -0.71
CA LEU A 332 4.16 -8.19 -0.22
C LEU A 332 3.46 -9.55 -0.34
N ASP A 333 2.16 -9.60 -0.01
CA ASP A 333 1.36 -10.82 -0.13
C ASP A 333 1.18 -11.22 -1.59
N GLY A 334 0.95 -10.23 -2.47
CA GLY A 334 0.91 -10.44 -3.92
C GLY A 334 2.23 -10.96 -4.48
N LEU A 335 3.37 -10.38 -4.09
CA LEU A 335 4.71 -10.80 -4.49
C LEU A 335 5.03 -12.23 -4.02
N ALA A 336 4.68 -12.57 -2.77
CA ALA A 336 4.91 -13.89 -2.21
C ALA A 336 4.11 -14.96 -2.95
N ARG A 337 2.85 -14.66 -3.28
CA ARG A 337 1.98 -15.53 -4.07
C ARG A 337 2.53 -15.75 -5.48
N GLU A 338 2.85 -14.68 -6.18
CA GLU A 338 3.41 -14.77 -7.53
C GLU A 338 4.75 -15.53 -7.56
N LEU A 339 5.58 -15.38 -6.52
CA LEU A 339 6.85 -16.12 -6.40
C LEU A 339 6.62 -17.64 -6.33
N LEU A 340 5.49 -18.09 -5.82
CA LEU A 340 5.09 -19.51 -5.81
C LEU A 340 4.53 -19.98 -7.15
N GLU A 341 3.79 -19.12 -7.85
CA GLU A 341 3.16 -19.47 -9.14
C GLU A 341 4.20 -19.55 -10.28
N ARG A 342 5.29 -18.79 -10.18
CA ARG A 342 6.44 -18.84 -11.11
C ARG A 342 7.39 -20.03 -10.85
N ALA A 343 6.98 -20.97 -9.98
CA ALA A 343 7.79 -22.11 -9.54
C ALA A 343 7.69 -23.34 -10.48
#